data_8d26dbd8a9accdf82b551c97bf07102b
#
_entry.id   8d26dbd8a9accdf82b551c97bf07102b
#
_cell.length_a   1.000
_cell.length_b   1.000
_cell.length_c   1.000
_cell.angle_alpha   90.00
_cell.angle_beta   90.00
_cell.angle_gamma   90.00
#
_symmetry.space_group_name_H-M   'P 1'
#
loop_
_entity.id
_entity.type
_entity.pdbx_description
1 polymer ?
#
loop_
_entity_poly.entity_id
_entity_poly.type
_entity_poly.pdbx_seq_one_letter_code
_entity_poly.pdbx_strand_id
1 'polypeptide(L)'
;MRRVFDICHGCRRCFNLCDSFPKLFDMIDESKNEDVESLSSDQFAPVVDACTLCDMCFMTKCPYVPPHDFDLDFPHLMLRYRTAQKKLGKLPSVPTQLAQIDRNAKIGVMFSKIVNWASNIKNKLIRKILELITGIDKRVHLPKYNSETFSNFFKKNKDKINYQTPSKDRKVVIYSTCFVNFNKKNTGVAALKVLKKNGVEVQEAYPGCCGMPFLEQADLPKVVEQAKKVSKDLIEWIDKGYKVVTLTASCGLMLKFEWPLLLPNDEKIKKLSSNVMDIDEYVVDICLLYTSPSPRD
;
A
#
# COMPACT_ATOMS: atom_id res chain seq x y z
N MET A 1 8.28 13.32 -18.92
CA MET A 1 7.66 12.05 -19.32
C MET A 1 8.41 11.46 -20.53
N ARG A 2 8.51 12.14 -21.68
CA ARG A 2 9.13 11.56 -22.90
C ARG A 2 10.51 10.97 -22.65
N ARG A 3 11.46 11.72 -22.09
CA ARG A 3 12.80 11.21 -21.77
C ARG A 3 12.76 9.88 -20.97
N VAL A 4 11.90 9.78 -19.96
CA VAL A 4 11.80 8.58 -19.14
C VAL A 4 11.17 7.43 -19.93
N PHE A 5 10.15 7.71 -20.70
CA PHE A 5 9.45 6.70 -21.54
C PHE A 5 10.37 6.14 -22.62
N ASP A 6 11.18 7.00 -23.26
CA ASP A 6 12.17 6.60 -24.24
C ASP A 6 13.23 5.66 -23.64
N ILE A 7 13.80 6.00 -22.47
CA ILE A 7 14.75 5.15 -21.76
C ILE A 7 14.10 3.82 -21.35
N CYS A 8 12.86 3.85 -20.84
CA CYS A 8 12.15 2.62 -20.45
C CYS A 8 11.84 1.74 -21.64
N HIS A 9 11.45 2.34 -22.79
CA HIS A 9 11.20 1.63 -24.03
C HIS A 9 12.45 0.97 -24.58
N GLY A 10 13.58 1.67 -24.61
CA GLY A 10 14.87 1.10 -25.04
C GLY A 10 15.38 -0.03 -24.11
N CYS A 11 15.07 0.04 -22.82
CA CYS A 11 15.51 -0.95 -21.83
C CYS A 11 14.58 -2.17 -21.70
N ARG A 12 13.27 -1.99 -21.73
CA ARG A 12 12.19 -3.00 -21.61
C ARG A 12 12.29 -4.00 -20.44
N ARG A 13 13.19 -3.79 -19.47
CA ARG A 13 13.46 -4.74 -18.37
C ARG A 13 12.25 -4.99 -17.48
N CYS A 14 11.33 -4.03 -17.40
CA CYS A 14 10.15 -4.09 -16.55
C CYS A 14 8.90 -4.64 -17.26
N PHE A 15 9.03 -5.20 -18.47
CA PHE A 15 7.92 -5.69 -19.29
C PHE A 15 6.92 -6.57 -18.52
N ASN A 16 7.42 -7.48 -17.69
CA ASN A 16 6.60 -8.44 -16.94
C ASN A 16 6.26 -8.01 -15.51
N LEU A 17 6.57 -6.77 -15.14
CA LEU A 17 6.43 -6.33 -13.74
C LEU A 17 5.01 -5.90 -13.40
N CYS A 18 4.38 -5.14 -14.28
CA CYS A 18 3.00 -4.65 -14.13
C CYS A 18 2.44 -4.21 -15.50
N ASP A 19 1.14 -3.89 -15.51
CA ASP A 19 0.36 -3.53 -16.71
C ASP A 19 0.80 -2.19 -17.36
N SER A 20 1.47 -1.34 -16.60
CA SER A 20 1.90 -0.01 -17.07
C SER A 20 2.98 -0.11 -18.17
N PHE A 21 3.92 -1.07 -18.04
CA PHE A 21 5.03 -1.19 -18.98
C PHE A 21 4.65 -1.79 -20.34
N PRO A 22 3.86 -2.87 -20.45
CA PRO A 22 3.35 -3.31 -21.75
C PRO A 22 2.61 -2.20 -22.46
N LYS A 23 1.71 -1.49 -21.79
CA LYS A 23 0.99 -0.34 -22.37
C LYS A 23 1.92 0.77 -22.85
N LEU A 24 3.01 1.03 -22.12
CA LEU A 24 4.02 1.99 -22.52
C LEU A 24 4.73 1.54 -23.80
N PHE A 25 5.13 0.27 -23.85
CA PHE A 25 5.89 -0.25 -24.99
C PHE A 25 5.02 -0.37 -26.23
N ASP A 26 3.83 -0.93 -26.13
CA ASP A 26 2.88 -1.04 -27.22
C ASP A 26 2.51 0.34 -27.79
N MET A 27 2.28 1.32 -26.91
CA MET A 27 1.97 2.70 -27.31
C MET A 27 3.10 3.34 -28.14
N ILE A 28 4.36 3.06 -27.82
CA ILE A 28 5.50 3.60 -28.58
C ILE A 28 5.73 2.77 -29.84
N ASP A 29 5.68 1.44 -29.76
CA ASP A 29 5.83 0.54 -30.92
C ASP A 29 4.77 0.80 -32.01
N GLU A 30 3.56 1.18 -31.62
CA GLU A 30 2.45 1.54 -32.53
C GLU A 30 2.51 3.01 -33.00
N SER A 31 3.43 3.81 -32.47
CA SER A 31 3.55 5.22 -32.82
C SER A 31 4.27 5.42 -34.16
N LYS A 32 4.17 6.61 -34.71
CA LYS A 32 4.88 6.96 -35.97
C LYS A 32 6.39 6.88 -35.77
N ASN A 33 7.05 6.02 -36.52
CA ASN A 33 8.49 5.74 -36.47
C ASN A 33 8.98 5.15 -35.12
N GLU A 34 8.08 4.52 -34.34
CA GLU A 34 8.40 4.00 -32.99
C GLU A 34 9.03 5.08 -32.07
N ASP A 35 8.55 6.32 -32.23
CA ASP A 35 9.13 7.49 -31.59
C ASP A 35 8.16 8.11 -30.56
N VAL A 36 8.61 8.20 -29.31
CA VAL A 36 7.86 8.81 -28.22
C VAL A 36 7.56 10.31 -28.46
N GLU A 37 8.37 11.00 -29.25
CA GLU A 37 8.13 12.41 -29.59
C GLU A 37 6.93 12.61 -30.49
N SER A 38 6.53 11.57 -31.26
CA SER A 38 5.34 11.60 -32.10
C SER A 38 4.04 11.55 -31.30
N LEU A 39 4.08 11.18 -30.02
CA LEU A 39 2.94 11.01 -29.13
C LEU A 39 2.53 12.33 -28.48
N SER A 40 1.24 12.58 -28.32
CA SER A 40 0.73 13.69 -27.51
C SER A 40 0.74 13.34 -26.01
N SER A 41 0.78 14.34 -25.15
CA SER A 41 0.79 14.13 -23.68
C SER A 41 -0.49 13.45 -23.17
N ASP A 42 -1.62 13.59 -23.84
CA ASP A 42 -2.88 12.96 -23.44
C ASP A 42 -2.87 11.44 -23.71
N GLN A 43 -2.06 10.97 -24.66
CA GLN A 43 -1.90 9.54 -24.95
C GLN A 43 -1.15 8.79 -23.85
N PHE A 44 -0.48 9.49 -22.93
CA PHE A 44 0.20 8.88 -21.79
C PHE A 44 -0.76 8.41 -20.68
N ALA A 45 -2.01 8.86 -20.68
CA ALA A 45 -2.97 8.55 -19.64
C ALA A 45 -3.15 7.03 -19.38
N PRO A 46 -3.27 6.12 -20.36
CA PRO A 46 -3.40 4.69 -20.14
C PRO A 46 -2.21 4.06 -19.40
N VAL A 47 -1.00 4.56 -19.61
CA VAL A 47 0.22 4.12 -18.92
C VAL A 47 0.19 4.57 -17.46
N VAL A 48 -0.19 5.85 -17.24
CA VAL A 48 -0.30 6.43 -15.90
C VAL A 48 -1.39 5.75 -15.08
N ASP A 49 -2.55 5.49 -15.69
CA ASP A 49 -3.70 4.87 -14.99
C ASP A 49 -3.41 3.43 -14.59
N ALA A 50 -2.58 2.71 -15.36
CA ALA A 50 -2.16 1.35 -15.04
C ALA A 50 -1.10 1.29 -13.92
N CYS A 51 -0.44 2.38 -13.57
CA CYS A 51 0.54 2.42 -12.49
C CYS A 51 -0.16 2.45 -11.12
N THR A 52 0.19 1.54 -10.21
CA THR A 52 -0.36 1.46 -8.86
C THR A 52 0.53 2.13 -7.79
N LEU A 53 1.56 2.87 -8.21
CA LEU A 53 2.51 3.53 -7.30
C LEU A 53 3.10 2.57 -6.24
N CYS A 54 3.40 1.33 -6.63
CA CYS A 54 3.89 0.29 -5.73
C CYS A 54 5.43 0.27 -5.58
N ASP A 55 6.14 1.12 -6.29
CA ASP A 55 7.59 1.30 -6.32
C ASP A 55 8.44 0.07 -6.67
N MET A 56 7.83 -1.05 -7.01
CA MET A 56 8.57 -2.28 -7.36
C MET A 56 9.58 -2.07 -8.50
N CYS A 57 9.22 -1.27 -9.51
CA CYS A 57 10.15 -0.94 -10.59
C CYS A 57 11.34 -0.11 -10.10
N PHE A 58 11.11 0.84 -9.21
CA PHE A 58 12.14 1.69 -8.62
C PHE A 58 13.05 0.90 -7.67
N MET A 59 12.48 0.16 -6.73
CA MET A 59 13.22 -0.49 -5.64
C MET A 59 13.96 -1.76 -6.05
N THR A 60 13.47 -2.50 -7.06
CA THR A 60 13.98 -3.86 -7.31
C THR A 60 14.44 -4.12 -8.73
N LYS A 61 14.00 -3.36 -9.72
CA LYS A 61 14.22 -3.70 -11.15
C LYS A 61 15.05 -2.70 -11.92
N CYS A 62 14.84 -1.40 -11.70
CA CYS A 62 15.44 -0.38 -12.53
C CYS A 62 16.92 -0.17 -12.20
N PRO A 63 17.83 -0.32 -13.17
CA PRO A 63 19.24 -0.03 -12.96
C PRO A 63 19.56 1.46 -13.06
N TYR A 64 18.59 2.29 -13.45
CA TYR A 64 18.74 3.70 -13.76
C TYR A 64 18.20 4.63 -12.68
N VAL A 65 17.85 4.09 -11.52
CA VAL A 65 17.50 4.90 -10.33
C VAL A 65 18.73 5.57 -9.72
N PRO A 66 18.58 6.61 -8.91
CA PRO A 66 19.72 7.19 -8.20
C PRO A 66 20.58 6.12 -7.50
N PRO A 67 21.93 6.23 -7.54
CA PRO A 67 22.74 7.35 -8.03
C PRO A 67 23.10 7.34 -9.53
N HIS A 68 22.38 6.61 -10.38
CA HIS A 68 22.66 6.58 -11.82
C HIS A 68 22.35 7.94 -12.46
N ASP A 69 23.16 8.35 -13.47
CA ASP A 69 23.03 9.64 -14.17
C ASP A 69 21.67 9.90 -14.80
N PHE A 70 20.94 8.83 -15.15
CA PHE A 70 19.56 8.98 -15.67
C PHE A 70 18.56 9.40 -14.61
N ASP A 71 18.83 9.16 -13.33
CA ASP A 71 18.00 9.59 -12.19
C ASP A 71 16.50 9.30 -12.43
N LEU A 72 16.19 8.01 -12.73
CA LEU A 72 14.84 7.63 -13.07
C LEU A 72 14.01 7.32 -11.83
N ASP A 73 12.86 7.97 -11.75
CA ASP A 73 11.83 7.69 -10.78
C ASP A 73 10.47 7.61 -11.50
N PHE A 74 10.15 6.40 -11.97
CA PHE A 74 8.94 6.16 -12.75
C PHE A 74 7.65 6.33 -11.92
N PRO A 75 7.53 5.77 -10.71
CA PRO A 75 6.30 5.90 -9.92
C PRO A 75 5.96 7.34 -9.58
N HIS A 76 6.92 8.11 -9.06
CA HIS A 76 6.68 9.51 -8.72
C HIS A 76 6.47 10.40 -9.95
N LEU A 77 6.99 10.03 -11.11
CA LEU A 77 6.65 10.68 -12.36
C LEU A 77 5.17 10.49 -12.71
N MET A 78 4.63 9.26 -12.52
CA MET A 78 3.19 9.00 -12.71
C MET A 78 2.34 9.79 -11.70
N LEU A 79 2.77 9.87 -10.46
CA LEU A 79 2.11 10.69 -9.43
C LEU A 79 2.09 12.18 -9.79
N ARG A 80 3.21 12.72 -10.31
CA ARG A 80 3.28 14.11 -10.81
C ARG A 80 2.29 14.37 -11.94
N TYR A 81 2.17 13.43 -12.88
CA TYR A 81 1.19 13.55 -13.97
C TYR A 81 -0.25 13.56 -13.40
N ARG A 82 -0.61 12.62 -12.51
CA ARG A 82 -1.91 12.60 -11.84
C ARG A 82 -2.19 13.89 -11.08
N THR A 83 -1.18 14.42 -10.38
CA THR A 83 -1.31 15.69 -9.64
C THR A 83 -1.61 16.85 -10.59
N ALA A 84 -0.98 16.90 -11.76
CA ALA A 84 -1.27 17.89 -12.78
C ALA A 84 -2.69 17.75 -13.34
N GLN A 85 -3.14 16.51 -13.65
CA GLN A 85 -4.51 16.24 -14.10
C GLN A 85 -5.55 16.62 -13.04
N LYS A 86 -5.26 16.36 -11.76
CA LYS A 86 -6.14 16.78 -10.65
C LYS A 86 -6.30 18.28 -10.57
N LYS A 87 -5.20 19.04 -10.70
CA LYS A 87 -5.24 20.51 -10.73
C LYS A 87 -6.06 21.06 -11.91
N LEU A 88 -6.09 20.34 -13.02
CA LEU A 88 -6.90 20.66 -14.21
C LEU A 88 -8.37 20.20 -14.08
N GLY A 89 -8.77 19.58 -12.98
CA GLY A 89 -10.13 19.07 -12.78
C GLY A 89 -10.49 17.86 -13.65
N LYS A 90 -9.50 17.16 -14.21
CA LYS A 90 -9.71 16.03 -15.14
C LYS A 90 -9.84 14.67 -14.44
N LEU A 91 -9.62 14.58 -13.12
CA LEU A 91 -9.76 13.31 -12.41
C LEU A 91 -11.23 13.03 -12.04
N PRO A 92 -11.69 11.77 -12.19
CA PRO A 92 -13.06 11.39 -11.87
C PRO A 92 -13.32 11.43 -10.35
N SER A 93 -14.56 11.74 -9.96
CA SER A 93 -14.96 11.87 -8.55
C SER A 93 -15.14 10.52 -7.83
N VAL A 94 -15.57 9.48 -8.55
CA VAL A 94 -15.87 8.16 -7.95
C VAL A 94 -14.65 7.53 -7.26
N PRO A 95 -13.46 7.43 -7.89
CA PRO A 95 -12.27 6.92 -7.22
C PRO A 95 -11.90 7.72 -5.95
N THR A 96 -12.10 9.04 -5.98
CA THR A 96 -11.89 9.90 -4.81
C THR A 96 -12.82 9.54 -3.63
N GLN A 97 -14.07 9.17 -3.91
CA GLN A 97 -15.01 8.71 -2.88
C GLN A 97 -14.67 7.31 -2.39
N LEU A 98 -14.20 6.43 -3.26
CA LEU A 98 -13.73 5.08 -2.89
C LEU A 98 -12.47 5.15 -2.01
N ALA A 99 -11.60 6.13 -2.21
CA ALA A 99 -10.40 6.34 -1.39
C ALA A 99 -10.69 6.70 0.08
N GLN A 100 -11.94 7.07 0.44
CA GLN A 100 -12.36 7.33 1.82
C GLN A 100 -12.51 6.02 2.63
N ILE A 101 -11.41 5.25 2.74
CA ILE A 101 -11.44 3.88 3.25
C ILE A 101 -12.01 3.79 4.66
N ASP A 102 -11.58 4.66 5.59
CA ASP A 102 -12.04 4.62 6.99
C ASP A 102 -13.56 4.83 7.12
N ARG A 103 -14.12 5.75 6.33
CA ARG A 103 -15.56 5.98 6.26
C ARG A 103 -16.30 4.78 5.68
N ASN A 104 -15.83 4.32 4.53
CA ASN A 104 -16.47 3.23 3.78
C ASN A 104 -16.39 1.91 4.55
N ALA A 105 -15.27 1.65 5.22
CA ALA A 105 -15.08 0.42 5.99
C ALA A 105 -15.94 0.36 7.26
N LYS A 106 -16.16 1.49 7.95
CA LYS A 106 -17.10 1.54 9.10
C LYS A 106 -18.49 1.08 8.68
N ILE A 107 -19.00 1.61 7.56
CA ILE A 107 -20.29 1.22 6.98
C ILE A 107 -20.24 -0.24 6.51
N GLY A 108 -19.16 -0.63 5.82
CA GLY A 108 -18.98 -1.98 5.28
C GLY A 108 -18.96 -3.05 6.36
N VAL A 109 -18.34 -2.82 7.52
CA VAL A 109 -18.34 -3.75 8.66
C VAL A 109 -19.70 -3.81 9.33
N MET A 110 -20.35 -2.65 9.55
CA MET A 110 -21.68 -2.58 10.18
C MET A 110 -22.72 -3.40 9.39
N PHE A 111 -22.70 -3.28 8.06
CA PHE A 111 -23.62 -3.95 7.16
C PHE A 111 -22.96 -5.08 6.37
N SER A 112 -21.94 -5.75 6.95
CA SER A 112 -21.07 -6.69 6.22
C SER A 112 -21.81 -7.79 5.49
N LYS A 113 -22.89 -8.35 6.06
CA LYS A 113 -23.70 -9.39 5.41
C LYS A 113 -24.35 -8.87 4.11
N ILE A 114 -24.94 -7.67 4.16
CA ILE A 114 -25.62 -7.06 3.00
C ILE A 114 -24.61 -6.63 1.95
N VAL A 115 -23.54 -5.94 2.37
CA VAL A 115 -22.51 -5.44 1.47
C VAL A 115 -21.79 -6.59 0.78
N ASN A 116 -21.43 -7.65 1.52
CA ASN A 116 -20.78 -8.83 0.97
C ASN A 116 -21.70 -9.62 0.03
N TRP A 117 -23.01 -9.65 0.31
CA TRP A 117 -23.98 -10.25 -0.60
C TRP A 117 -24.11 -9.41 -1.89
N ALA A 118 -24.27 -8.10 -1.78
CA ALA A 118 -24.41 -7.20 -2.93
C ALA A 118 -23.15 -7.19 -3.82
N SER A 119 -21.95 -7.23 -3.22
CA SER A 119 -20.67 -7.24 -3.94
C SER A 119 -20.29 -8.60 -4.54
N ASN A 120 -21.03 -9.66 -4.23
CA ASN A 120 -20.72 -11.01 -4.73
C ASN A 120 -20.93 -11.09 -6.25
N ILE A 121 -19.95 -11.64 -6.98
CA ILE A 121 -20.00 -11.81 -8.45
C ILE A 121 -21.17 -12.68 -8.92
N LYS A 122 -21.72 -13.55 -8.05
CA LYS A 122 -22.89 -14.36 -8.37
C LYS A 122 -24.17 -13.52 -8.53
N ASN A 123 -24.22 -12.32 -7.92
CA ASN A 123 -25.34 -11.38 -8.02
C ASN A 123 -25.23 -10.51 -9.29
N LYS A 124 -25.36 -11.13 -10.44
CA LYS A 124 -25.11 -10.51 -11.76
C LYS A 124 -25.83 -9.17 -11.95
N LEU A 125 -27.09 -9.06 -11.52
CA LEU A 125 -27.89 -7.84 -11.67
C LEU A 125 -27.34 -6.68 -10.81
N ILE A 126 -27.09 -6.94 -9.52
CA ILE A 126 -26.55 -5.92 -8.61
C ILE A 126 -25.15 -5.51 -9.02
N ARG A 127 -24.31 -6.46 -9.45
CA ARG A 127 -22.97 -6.18 -9.96
C ARG A 127 -22.98 -5.31 -11.22
N LYS A 128 -23.96 -5.50 -12.11
CA LYS A 128 -24.15 -4.64 -13.28
C LYS A 128 -24.54 -3.20 -12.89
N ILE A 129 -25.41 -3.06 -11.89
CA ILE A 129 -25.78 -1.74 -11.35
C ILE A 129 -24.58 -1.07 -10.68
N LEU A 130 -23.81 -1.80 -9.88
CA LEU A 130 -22.59 -1.31 -9.27
C LEU A 130 -21.55 -0.86 -10.30
N GLU A 131 -21.37 -1.64 -11.38
CA GLU A 131 -20.49 -1.28 -12.50
C GLU A 131 -20.92 0.06 -13.13
N LEU A 132 -22.21 0.25 -13.37
CA LEU A 132 -22.74 1.49 -13.95
C LEU A 132 -22.50 2.72 -13.03
N ILE A 133 -22.61 2.54 -11.71
CA ILE A 133 -22.48 3.63 -10.75
C ILE A 133 -21.01 3.91 -10.42
N THR A 134 -20.19 2.87 -10.25
CA THR A 134 -18.82 3.00 -9.72
C THR A 134 -17.74 2.86 -10.79
N GLY A 135 -18.07 2.37 -11.98
CA GLY A 135 -17.09 2.01 -13.01
C GLY A 135 -16.30 0.72 -12.73
N ILE A 136 -16.57 0.03 -11.61
CA ILE A 136 -15.89 -1.21 -11.25
C ILE A 136 -16.49 -2.38 -12.03
N ASP A 137 -15.69 -3.02 -12.89
CA ASP A 137 -16.13 -4.16 -13.71
C ASP A 137 -16.83 -5.23 -12.83
N LYS A 138 -17.97 -5.72 -13.31
CA LYS A 138 -18.78 -6.73 -12.60
C LYS A 138 -18.06 -8.06 -12.36
N ARG A 139 -17.00 -8.35 -13.12
CA ARG A 139 -16.19 -9.59 -13.01
C ARG A 139 -15.16 -9.51 -11.89
N VAL A 140 -14.82 -8.32 -11.40
CA VAL A 140 -13.81 -8.14 -10.35
C VAL A 140 -14.31 -8.65 -9.01
N HIS A 141 -13.51 -9.46 -8.34
CA HIS A 141 -13.73 -9.89 -6.97
C HIS A 141 -13.41 -8.78 -5.99
N LEU A 142 -14.43 -8.21 -5.35
CA LEU A 142 -14.24 -7.21 -4.31
C LEU A 142 -13.88 -7.86 -2.98
N PRO A 143 -12.98 -7.26 -2.18
CA PRO A 143 -12.68 -7.73 -0.84
C PRO A 143 -13.93 -7.74 0.04
N LYS A 144 -14.15 -8.84 0.77
CA LYS A 144 -15.26 -8.93 1.71
C LYS A 144 -14.94 -8.21 3.01
N TYR A 145 -15.93 -7.55 3.59
CA TYR A 145 -15.81 -7.00 4.93
C TYR A 145 -16.01 -8.09 5.99
N ASN A 146 -15.16 -8.06 7.01
CA ASN A 146 -15.37 -8.90 8.20
C ASN A 146 -16.58 -8.41 9.00
N SER A 147 -17.26 -9.30 9.70
CA SER A 147 -18.30 -8.93 10.67
C SER A 147 -17.75 -8.37 11.98
N GLU A 148 -16.47 -8.59 12.24
CA GLU A 148 -15.71 -8.10 13.38
C GLU A 148 -14.33 -7.64 12.91
N THR A 149 -13.89 -6.46 13.34
CA THR A 149 -12.56 -5.93 13.01
C THR A 149 -11.46 -6.72 13.71
N PHE A 150 -10.23 -6.66 13.17
CA PHE A 150 -9.08 -7.25 13.85
C PHE A 150 -8.80 -6.58 15.19
N SER A 151 -8.94 -5.26 15.30
CA SER A 151 -8.78 -4.52 16.54
C SER A 151 -9.74 -5.02 17.65
N ASN A 152 -11.00 -5.29 17.30
CA ASN A 152 -11.96 -5.84 18.26
C ASN A 152 -11.62 -7.28 18.64
N PHE A 153 -11.21 -8.10 17.68
CA PHE A 153 -10.73 -9.46 17.94
C PHE A 153 -9.52 -9.44 18.88
N PHE A 154 -8.54 -8.58 18.61
CA PHE A 154 -7.34 -8.45 19.43
C PHE A 154 -7.68 -8.10 20.88
N LYS A 155 -8.50 -7.06 21.10
CA LYS A 155 -8.93 -6.66 22.44
C LYS A 155 -9.55 -7.78 23.25
N LYS A 156 -10.36 -8.64 22.61
CA LYS A 156 -11.05 -9.77 23.26
C LYS A 156 -10.17 -10.97 23.52
N ASN A 157 -9.10 -11.15 22.75
CA ASN A 157 -8.35 -12.41 22.72
C ASN A 157 -6.86 -12.28 22.97
N LYS A 158 -6.30 -11.07 23.16
CA LYS A 158 -4.86 -10.86 23.33
C LYS A 158 -4.26 -11.68 24.48
N ASP A 159 -5.00 -11.83 25.58
CA ASP A 159 -4.54 -12.55 26.78
C ASP A 159 -4.74 -14.08 26.67
N LYS A 160 -5.62 -14.52 25.77
CA LYS A 160 -5.89 -15.95 25.53
C LYS A 160 -4.88 -16.60 24.57
N ILE A 161 -4.18 -15.79 23.76
CA ILE A 161 -3.17 -16.25 22.81
C ILE A 161 -1.81 -16.04 23.48
N ASN A 162 -1.40 -16.95 24.35
CA ASN A 162 -0.13 -16.88 25.04
C ASN A 162 0.61 -18.21 24.87
N TYR A 163 1.68 -18.21 24.06
CA TYR A 163 2.43 -19.44 23.76
C TYR A 163 3.78 -19.53 24.47
N GLN A 164 4.38 -18.40 24.83
CA GLN A 164 5.65 -18.34 25.54
C GLN A 164 5.75 -17.07 26.38
N THR A 165 6.63 -17.09 27.41
CA THR A 165 6.97 -15.89 28.18
C THR A 165 7.66 -14.89 27.25
N PRO A 166 7.17 -13.65 27.14
CA PRO A 166 7.78 -12.64 26.30
C PRO A 166 9.24 -12.39 26.64
N SER A 167 10.09 -12.27 25.63
CA SER A 167 11.45 -11.75 25.79
C SER A 167 11.40 -10.26 26.12
N LYS A 168 12.23 -9.79 27.08
CA LYS A 168 12.21 -8.39 27.53
C LYS A 168 12.44 -7.38 26.40
N ASP A 169 13.17 -7.78 25.37
CA ASP A 169 13.63 -6.89 24.29
C ASP A 169 12.82 -7.00 23.01
N ARG A 170 11.79 -7.86 22.97
CA ARG A 170 10.96 -8.11 21.77
C ARG A 170 9.56 -7.56 21.96
N LYS A 171 9.40 -6.29 21.57
CA LYS A 171 8.12 -5.58 21.69
C LYS A 171 7.69 -5.02 20.34
N VAL A 172 6.48 -5.33 19.89
CA VAL A 172 5.91 -4.77 18.68
C VAL A 172 4.50 -4.25 18.88
N VAL A 173 4.18 -3.17 18.18
CA VAL A 173 2.81 -2.78 17.90
C VAL A 173 2.48 -3.12 16.46
N ILE A 174 1.49 -3.97 16.24
CA ILE A 174 0.96 -4.24 14.92
C ILE A 174 0.14 -3.02 14.48
N TYR A 175 0.61 -2.31 13.48
CA TYR A 175 -0.23 -1.39 12.73
C TYR A 175 -1.14 -2.20 11.81
N SER A 176 -2.38 -2.43 12.25
CA SER A 176 -3.25 -3.45 11.65
C SER A 176 -3.75 -3.12 10.25
N THR A 177 -3.42 -1.96 9.71
CA THR A 177 -3.82 -1.47 8.38
C THR A 177 -5.33 -1.53 8.12
N CYS A 178 -5.85 -0.77 7.18
CA CYS A 178 -7.28 -0.83 6.86
C CYS A 178 -7.68 -2.21 6.30
N PHE A 179 -6.83 -2.79 5.46
CA PHE A 179 -7.13 -4.07 4.80
C PHE A 179 -7.21 -5.23 5.79
N VAL A 180 -6.25 -5.35 6.69
CA VAL A 180 -6.25 -6.40 7.72
C VAL A 180 -7.37 -6.17 8.72
N ASN A 181 -7.56 -4.92 9.16
CA ASN A 181 -8.57 -4.60 10.17
C ASN A 181 -10.00 -4.90 9.68
N PHE A 182 -10.33 -4.52 8.45
CA PHE A 182 -11.71 -4.57 7.97
C PHE A 182 -12.01 -5.75 7.04
N ASN A 183 -11.01 -6.26 6.29
CA ASN A 183 -11.23 -7.25 5.23
C ASN A 183 -10.54 -8.60 5.46
N LYS A 184 -9.34 -8.62 6.03
CA LYS A 184 -8.50 -9.82 6.17
C LYS A 184 -8.07 -10.06 7.62
N LYS A 185 -9.03 -10.06 8.54
CA LYS A 185 -8.78 -10.31 9.98
C LYS A 185 -7.87 -11.52 10.24
N ASN A 186 -8.03 -12.59 9.48
CA ASN A 186 -7.25 -13.82 9.67
C ASN A 186 -5.73 -13.61 9.46
N THR A 187 -5.32 -12.68 8.60
CA THR A 187 -3.90 -12.30 8.45
C THR A 187 -3.37 -11.71 9.75
N GLY A 188 -4.10 -10.80 10.38
CA GLY A 188 -3.72 -10.25 11.69
C GLY A 188 -3.66 -11.30 12.78
N VAL A 189 -4.62 -12.24 12.79
CA VAL A 189 -4.64 -13.37 13.74
C VAL A 189 -3.42 -14.28 13.53
N ALA A 190 -3.04 -14.57 12.29
CA ALA A 190 -1.87 -15.38 11.99
C ALA A 190 -0.57 -14.68 12.43
N ALA A 191 -0.42 -13.38 12.11
CA ALA A 191 0.73 -12.58 12.54
C ALA A 191 0.85 -12.54 14.07
N LEU A 192 -0.25 -12.30 14.78
CA LEU A 192 -0.28 -12.32 16.23
C LEU A 192 0.20 -13.66 16.80
N LYS A 193 -0.26 -14.78 16.22
CA LYS A 193 0.16 -16.12 16.65
C LYS A 193 1.65 -16.36 16.41
N VAL A 194 2.16 -16.00 15.24
CA VAL A 194 3.58 -16.14 14.89
C VAL A 194 4.44 -15.33 15.85
N LEU A 195 4.14 -14.06 16.03
CA LEU A 195 4.89 -13.17 16.91
C LEU A 195 4.91 -13.67 18.35
N LYS A 196 3.74 -14.01 18.90
CA LYS A 196 3.66 -14.54 20.27
C LYS A 196 4.37 -15.88 20.44
N LYS A 197 4.34 -16.77 19.43
CA LYS A 197 5.09 -18.03 19.44
C LYS A 197 6.61 -17.78 19.48
N ASN A 198 7.09 -16.67 18.94
CA ASN A 198 8.50 -16.25 19.00
C ASN A 198 8.83 -15.40 20.23
N GLY A 199 7.99 -15.39 21.25
CA GLY A 199 8.24 -14.68 22.51
C GLY A 199 8.16 -13.15 22.39
N VAL A 200 7.41 -12.63 21.42
CA VAL A 200 7.25 -11.19 21.21
C VAL A 200 6.07 -10.67 22.03
N GLU A 201 6.28 -9.59 22.74
CA GLU A 201 5.20 -8.80 23.34
C GLU A 201 4.48 -8.02 22.26
N VAL A 202 3.19 -8.31 22.03
CA VAL A 202 2.44 -7.76 20.91
C VAL A 202 1.32 -6.85 21.41
N GLN A 203 1.29 -5.64 20.88
CA GLN A 203 0.16 -4.72 20.96
C GLN A 203 -0.42 -4.48 19.56
N GLU A 204 -1.57 -3.82 19.50
CA GLU A 204 -2.26 -3.50 18.26
C GLU A 204 -2.71 -2.05 18.26
N ALA A 205 -2.57 -1.38 17.11
CA ALA A 205 -3.06 -0.03 16.91
C ALA A 205 -3.63 0.14 15.50
N TYR A 206 -4.79 0.79 15.42
CA TYR A 206 -5.38 1.27 14.16
C TYR A 206 -5.83 2.74 14.33
N PRO A 207 -4.92 3.71 14.24
CA PRO A 207 -5.28 5.14 14.32
C PRO A 207 -5.97 5.66 13.05
N GLY A 208 -5.84 4.95 11.93
CA GLY A 208 -6.43 5.29 10.65
C GLY A 208 -5.71 4.65 9.46
N CYS A 209 -6.15 4.94 8.25
CA CYS A 209 -5.52 4.49 7.01
C CYS A 209 -4.17 5.18 6.80
N CYS A 210 -3.19 4.49 6.19
CA CYS A 210 -1.89 5.06 5.82
C CYS A 210 -1.95 6.15 4.73
N GLY A 211 -3.07 6.28 4.03
CA GLY A 211 -3.25 7.28 2.98
C GLY A 211 -2.87 6.83 1.57
N MET A 212 -2.44 5.59 1.35
CA MET A 212 -2.12 5.08 0.00
C MET A 212 -3.25 5.31 -1.02
N PRO A 213 -4.54 5.05 -0.70
CA PRO A 213 -5.62 5.34 -1.65
C PRO A 213 -5.76 6.83 -2.01
N PHE A 214 -5.38 7.73 -1.11
CA PHE A 214 -5.33 9.16 -1.41
C PHE A 214 -4.12 9.51 -2.28
N LEU A 215 -2.97 8.86 -2.06
CA LEU A 215 -1.79 9.02 -2.90
C LEU A 215 -2.10 8.62 -4.35
N GLU A 216 -2.73 7.48 -4.55
CA GLU A 216 -3.16 7.00 -5.87
C GLU A 216 -4.09 7.98 -6.59
N GLN A 217 -4.91 8.73 -5.83
CA GLN A 217 -5.77 9.79 -6.35
C GLN A 217 -5.10 11.17 -6.36
N ALA A 218 -3.79 11.22 -6.17
CA ALA A 218 -3.01 12.48 -6.09
C ALA A 218 -3.59 13.50 -5.09
N ASP A 219 -4.20 13.02 -3.99
CA ASP A 219 -4.72 13.85 -2.92
C ASP A 219 -3.69 14.04 -1.81
N LEU A 220 -2.55 14.66 -2.17
CA LEU A 220 -1.42 14.84 -1.28
C LEU A 220 -1.78 15.54 0.04
N PRO A 221 -2.65 16.57 0.08
CA PRO A 221 -3.08 17.16 1.34
C PRO A 221 -3.70 16.16 2.30
N LYS A 222 -4.54 15.23 1.81
CA LYS A 222 -5.13 14.17 2.64
C LYS A 222 -4.11 13.12 3.06
N VAL A 223 -3.11 12.81 2.23
CA VAL A 223 -2.01 11.94 2.63
C VAL A 223 -1.26 12.56 3.81
N VAL A 224 -0.93 13.85 3.74
CA VAL A 224 -0.26 14.58 4.83
C VAL A 224 -1.10 14.60 6.10
N GLU A 225 -2.41 14.82 6.00
CA GLU A 225 -3.34 14.75 7.13
C GLU A 225 -3.32 13.38 7.81
N GLN A 226 -3.40 12.30 7.02
CA GLN A 226 -3.32 10.93 7.54
C GLN A 226 -1.96 10.63 8.16
N ALA A 227 -0.86 11.04 7.51
CA ALA A 227 0.48 10.86 8.04
C ALA A 227 0.63 11.50 9.43
N LYS A 228 0.20 12.75 9.61
CA LYS A 228 0.24 13.45 10.90
C LYS A 228 -0.66 12.82 11.96
N LYS A 229 -1.84 12.37 11.57
CA LYS A 229 -2.78 11.69 12.47
C LYS A 229 -2.23 10.35 12.96
N VAL A 230 -1.83 9.50 12.02
CA VAL A 230 -1.37 8.14 12.31
C VAL A 230 -0.02 8.12 13.04
N SER A 231 0.91 8.99 12.63
CA SER A 231 2.22 9.08 13.29
C SER A 231 2.12 9.48 14.75
N LYS A 232 1.18 10.36 15.11
CA LYS A 232 0.98 10.78 16.50
C LYS A 232 0.79 9.57 17.44
N ASP A 233 -0.11 8.67 17.09
CA ASP A 233 -0.43 7.50 17.92
C ASP A 233 0.69 6.44 17.87
N LEU A 234 1.30 6.22 16.70
CA LEU A 234 2.34 5.20 16.55
C LEU A 234 3.66 5.59 17.27
N ILE A 235 3.97 6.88 17.34
CA ILE A 235 5.14 7.37 18.09
C ILE A 235 5.00 7.11 19.56
N GLU A 236 3.81 7.19 20.15
CA GLU A 236 3.61 6.86 21.57
C GLU A 236 4.01 5.42 21.91
N TRP A 237 3.84 4.50 20.95
CA TRP A 237 4.30 3.11 21.09
C TRP A 237 5.82 3.00 20.94
N ILE A 238 6.41 3.74 20.01
CA ILE A 238 7.87 3.78 19.83
C ILE A 238 8.54 4.33 21.08
N ASP A 239 7.97 5.37 21.72
CA ASP A 239 8.47 5.96 22.95
C ASP A 239 8.42 4.98 24.15
N LYS A 240 7.53 3.98 24.08
CA LYS A 240 7.44 2.86 25.03
C LYS A 240 8.34 1.67 24.66
N GLY A 241 9.19 1.81 23.64
CA GLY A 241 10.15 0.79 23.21
C GLY A 241 9.59 -0.26 22.24
N TYR A 242 8.44 -0.03 21.61
CA TYR A 242 7.88 -0.93 20.59
C TYR A 242 8.41 -0.60 19.20
N LYS A 243 8.65 -1.62 18.37
CA LYS A 243 8.76 -1.47 16.94
C LYS A 243 7.36 -1.49 16.31
N VAL A 244 7.16 -0.73 15.25
CA VAL A 244 5.91 -0.75 14.49
C VAL A 244 6.02 -1.80 13.40
N VAL A 245 5.10 -2.77 13.38
CA VAL A 245 5.08 -3.82 12.37
C VAL A 245 3.86 -3.68 11.47
N THR A 246 4.07 -3.62 10.16
CA THR A 246 3.01 -3.59 9.15
C THR A 246 2.75 -4.98 8.58
N LEU A 247 1.48 -5.25 8.24
CA LEU A 247 1.05 -6.52 7.64
C LEU A 247 0.65 -6.38 6.16
N THR A 248 0.91 -5.22 5.59
CA THR A 248 0.55 -4.89 4.20
C THR A 248 1.68 -4.05 3.62
N ALA A 249 2.36 -4.55 2.60
CA ALA A 249 3.56 -3.94 2.01
C ALA A 249 3.33 -2.48 1.58
N SER A 250 2.19 -2.16 0.96
CA SER A 250 1.87 -0.78 0.57
C SER A 250 1.76 0.19 1.76
N CYS A 251 1.34 -0.31 2.94
CA CYS A 251 1.34 0.52 4.15
C CYS A 251 2.75 0.68 4.72
N GLY A 252 3.59 -0.37 4.65
CA GLY A 252 5.02 -0.28 4.97
C GLY A 252 5.71 0.75 4.10
N LEU A 253 5.49 0.71 2.78
CA LEU A 253 5.99 1.69 1.82
C LEU A 253 5.60 3.12 2.22
N MET A 254 4.32 3.36 2.51
CA MET A 254 3.83 4.67 2.93
C MET A 254 4.57 5.21 4.15
N LEU A 255 4.68 4.41 5.21
CA LEU A 255 5.27 4.84 6.48
C LEU A 255 6.81 4.99 6.39
N LYS A 256 7.48 4.14 5.59
CA LYS A 256 8.95 4.11 5.49
C LYS A 256 9.50 5.09 4.47
N PHE A 257 8.80 5.30 3.35
CA PHE A 257 9.34 6.05 2.20
C PHE A 257 8.47 7.24 1.79
N GLU A 258 7.18 7.06 1.55
CA GLU A 258 6.32 8.11 1.02
C GLU A 258 6.11 9.29 1.99
N TRP A 259 5.87 8.99 3.26
CA TRP A 259 5.67 10.06 4.25
C TRP A 259 6.92 10.90 4.48
N PRO A 260 8.14 10.33 4.60
CA PRO A 260 9.37 11.13 4.63
C PRO A 260 9.59 12.00 3.40
N LEU A 261 9.21 11.53 2.20
CA LEU A 261 9.29 12.35 0.98
C LEU A 261 8.32 13.53 1.00
N LEU A 262 7.12 13.32 1.53
CA LEU A 262 6.11 14.39 1.64
C LEU A 262 6.37 15.37 2.79
N LEU A 263 7.01 14.90 3.86
CA LEU A 263 7.27 15.64 5.10
C LEU A 263 8.75 15.52 5.52
N PRO A 264 9.71 15.97 4.68
CA PRO A 264 11.14 15.72 4.89
C PRO A 264 11.73 16.40 6.14
N ASN A 265 11.06 17.43 6.66
CA ASN A 265 11.51 18.18 7.84
C ASN A 265 10.75 17.81 9.12
N ASP A 266 9.86 16.82 9.08
CA ASP A 266 9.11 16.38 10.26
C ASP A 266 9.86 15.28 11.01
N GLU A 267 10.44 15.63 12.16
CA GLU A 267 11.24 14.71 12.99
C GLU A 267 10.42 13.53 13.52
N LYS A 268 9.09 13.68 13.69
CA LYS A 268 8.22 12.58 14.09
C LYS A 268 8.09 11.56 12.97
N ILE A 269 7.94 12.02 11.74
CA ILE A 269 7.88 11.14 10.56
C ILE A 269 9.21 10.41 10.37
N LYS A 270 10.36 11.08 10.51
CA LYS A 270 11.68 10.44 10.46
C LYS A 270 11.84 9.38 11.53
N LYS A 271 11.47 9.70 12.78
CA LYS A 271 11.52 8.76 13.88
C LYS A 271 10.61 7.54 13.64
N LEU A 272 9.40 7.76 13.13
CA LEU A 272 8.50 6.68 12.78
C LEU A 272 9.09 5.81 11.67
N SER A 273 9.52 6.37 10.56
CA SER A 273 10.02 5.62 9.39
C SER A 273 11.20 4.70 9.74
N SER A 274 12.09 5.12 10.64
CA SER A 274 13.22 4.31 11.12
C SER A 274 12.83 3.20 12.12
N ASN A 275 11.58 3.19 12.60
CA ASN A 275 11.06 2.19 13.54
C ASN A 275 9.93 1.33 12.98
N VAL A 276 9.64 1.45 11.68
CA VAL A 276 8.67 0.61 10.96
C VAL A 276 9.38 -0.54 10.28
N MET A 277 8.83 -1.73 10.40
CA MET A 277 9.27 -2.94 9.70
C MET A 277 8.06 -3.65 9.10
N ASP A 278 8.23 -4.32 7.97
CA ASP A 278 7.27 -5.30 7.52
C ASP A 278 7.37 -6.55 8.40
N ILE A 279 6.30 -7.34 8.45
CA ILE A 279 6.27 -8.54 9.31
C ILE A 279 7.42 -9.50 8.98
N ASP A 280 7.74 -9.64 7.69
CA ASP A 280 8.80 -10.53 7.23
C ASP A 280 10.18 -10.01 7.66
N GLU A 281 10.45 -8.71 7.52
CA GLU A 281 11.67 -8.07 8.03
C GLU A 281 11.83 -8.31 9.53
N TYR A 282 10.76 -8.10 10.31
CA TYR A 282 10.81 -8.28 11.75
C TYR A 282 11.05 -9.74 12.14
N VAL A 283 10.39 -10.68 11.46
CA VAL A 283 10.59 -12.12 11.73
C VAL A 283 12.02 -12.54 11.38
N VAL A 284 12.58 -12.07 10.28
CA VAL A 284 13.99 -12.31 9.92
C VAL A 284 14.92 -11.74 10.97
N ASP A 285 14.71 -10.50 11.40
CA ASP A 285 15.53 -9.84 12.42
C ASP A 285 15.59 -10.63 13.73
N ILE A 286 14.44 -11.11 14.24
CA ILE A 286 14.41 -11.91 15.46
C ILE A 286 14.87 -13.36 15.29
N CYS A 287 14.89 -13.90 14.06
CA CYS A 287 15.25 -15.27 13.75
C CYS A 287 16.70 -15.42 13.28
N LEU A 288 17.38 -14.34 12.88
CA LEU A 288 18.79 -14.38 12.40
C LEU A 288 19.75 -15.02 13.42
N LEU A 289 19.43 -14.97 14.70
CA LEU A 289 20.19 -15.66 15.74
C LEU A 289 20.03 -17.18 15.72
N TYR A 290 19.08 -17.72 14.96
CA TYR A 290 18.71 -19.14 14.93
C TYR A 290 18.73 -19.76 13.53
N THR A 291 18.98 -18.99 12.50
CA THR A 291 19.12 -19.52 11.15
C THR A 291 20.46 -20.19 11.02
N SER A 292 20.46 -21.51 10.96
CA SER A 292 21.64 -22.24 10.43
C SER A 292 21.90 -21.74 9.01
N PRO A 293 23.17 -21.54 8.64
CA PRO A 293 23.50 -21.23 7.25
C PRO A 293 22.85 -22.27 6.33
N SER A 294 22.28 -21.82 5.24
CA SER A 294 21.73 -22.74 4.23
C SER A 294 22.84 -23.66 3.75
N PRO A 295 22.59 -24.97 3.53
CA PRO A 295 23.57 -25.85 2.92
C PRO A 295 24.08 -25.38 1.54
N ARG A 296 23.54 -24.29 1.02
CA ARG A 296 23.91 -23.65 -0.26
C ARG A 296 24.74 -22.37 -0.08
N ASP A 297 24.89 -21.89 1.14
CA ASP A 297 25.75 -20.76 1.49
C ASP A 297 27.11 -21.32 2.01
#